data_876ddfe332266cfd8a9d9f764f3a94bc
#
_entry.id   876ddfe332266cfd8a9d9f764f3a94bc
#
_cell.length_a   1.000
_cell.length_b   1.000
_cell.length_c   1.000
_cell.angle_alpha   90.00
_cell.angle_beta   90.00
_cell.angle_gamma   90.00
#
_symmetry.space_group_name_H-M   'P 1'
#
loop_
_entity.id
_entity.type
_entity.pdbx_description
1 polymer ?
#
loop_
_entity_poly.entity_id
_entity_poly.type
_entity_poly.pdbx_seq_one_letter_code
_entity_poly.pdbx_strand_id
1 'polypeptide(L)'
;MLNLKDKIAVVSGCGSIGSGFGNGRAISTLLARQGAKVFGTDINEEAGQNTSNFIKEEGNDFTFNKVNMTNEEEVQEFFKKIEKEQKKVDILVNVVGQSEPGGPVEINSTTWQKQFTLNLDTAYFCIKFTIPIMEKNSGGSIVNISSVAGLRYIGKPQVGYSASKAALIQMTKTTAVIEAKKNIRLNCVVPGLMHTPLVERLAKNMLTVIMKDL
;
A
#
# COMPACT_ATOMS: atom_id res chain seq x y z
N MET A 1 16.94 12.27 13.41
CA MET A 1 16.66 11.27 12.39
C MET A 1 15.94 10.11 13.09
N LEU A 2 14.90 9.55 12.51
CA LEU A 2 14.22 8.38 13.09
C LEU A 2 15.20 7.21 13.07
N ASN A 3 15.17 6.38 14.11
CA ASN A 3 15.98 5.16 14.18
C ASN A 3 15.03 3.94 14.22
N LEU A 4 15.05 3.15 13.16
CA LEU A 4 14.24 1.93 13.03
C LEU A 4 15.12 0.66 13.06
N LYS A 5 16.34 0.77 13.62
CA LYS A 5 17.23 -0.38 13.82
C LYS A 5 16.49 -1.48 14.58
N ASP A 6 16.68 -2.73 14.15
CA ASP A 6 16.03 -3.93 14.69
C ASP A 6 14.51 -3.99 14.51
N LYS A 7 13.90 -3.08 13.73
CA LYS A 7 12.49 -3.12 13.38
C LYS A 7 12.25 -3.94 12.12
N ILE A 8 11.20 -4.76 12.16
CA ILE A 8 10.70 -5.51 10.99
C ILE A 8 9.55 -4.74 10.39
N ALA A 9 9.72 -4.32 9.13
CA ALA A 9 8.71 -3.59 8.38
C ALA A 9 8.20 -4.40 7.19
N VAL A 10 6.89 -4.40 6.99
CA VAL A 10 6.23 -4.96 5.79
C VAL A 10 5.62 -3.82 4.99
N VAL A 11 5.86 -3.80 3.67
CA VAL A 11 5.28 -2.83 2.73
C VAL A 11 4.56 -3.56 1.61
N SER A 12 3.24 -3.47 1.56
CA SER A 12 2.46 -4.03 0.45
C SER A 12 2.43 -3.06 -0.73
N GLY A 13 2.71 -3.54 -1.95
CA GLY A 13 2.83 -2.69 -3.13
C GLY A 13 4.14 -1.89 -3.13
N CYS A 14 5.29 -2.57 -2.99
CA CYS A 14 6.61 -1.95 -2.87
C CYS A 14 7.23 -1.51 -4.20
N GLY A 15 6.63 -1.87 -5.34
CA GLY A 15 7.15 -1.53 -6.66
C GLY A 15 6.87 -0.10 -7.10
N SER A 16 7.36 0.22 -8.30
CA SER A 16 7.02 1.46 -9.03
C SER A 16 6.63 1.13 -10.46
N ILE A 17 5.61 1.78 -11.00
CA ILE A 17 5.08 1.51 -12.36
C ILE A 17 6.05 1.93 -13.47
N GLY A 18 7.11 2.64 -13.15
CA GLY A 18 8.12 3.08 -14.12
C GLY A 18 9.42 3.45 -13.44
N SER A 19 10.32 4.04 -14.22
CA SER A 19 11.57 4.61 -13.68
C SER A 19 11.25 5.71 -12.67
N GLY A 20 11.93 5.70 -11.51
CA GLY A 20 11.70 6.65 -10.43
C GLY A 20 10.93 6.08 -9.24
N PHE A 21 10.37 6.95 -8.42
CA PHE A 21 9.78 6.58 -7.14
C PHE A 21 8.25 6.65 -7.18
N GLY A 22 7.61 5.48 -7.21
CA GLY A 22 6.23 5.33 -6.72
C GLY A 22 6.20 5.36 -5.18
N ASN A 23 5.02 5.56 -4.60
CA ASN A 23 4.88 5.65 -3.14
C ASN A 23 5.46 4.42 -2.41
N GLY A 24 5.19 3.21 -2.93
CA GLY A 24 5.68 1.98 -2.30
C GLY A 24 7.20 1.87 -2.30
N ARG A 25 7.84 2.17 -3.44
CA ARG A 25 9.31 2.21 -3.53
C ARG A 25 9.90 3.26 -2.59
N ALA A 26 9.33 4.47 -2.56
CA ALA A 26 9.80 5.55 -1.71
C ALA A 26 9.70 5.19 -0.22
N ILE A 27 8.56 4.64 0.21
CA ILE A 27 8.32 4.21 1.60
C ILE A 27 9.30 3.10 1.98
N SER A 28 9.44 2.06 1.14
CA SER A 28 10.36 0.95 1.36
C SER A 28 11.80 1.42 1.53
N THR A 29 12.25 2.31 0.63
CA THR A 29 13.58 2.89 0.67
C THR A 29 13.82 3.69 1.95
N LEU A 30 12.86 4.55 2.33
CA LEU A 30 13.00 5.38 3.53
C LEU A 30 13.03 4.55 4.81
N LEU A 31 12.20 3.52 4.94
CA LEU A 31 12.23 2.62 6.09
C LEU A 31 13.56 1.88 6.19
N ALA A 32 14.08 1.37 5.07
CA ALA A 32 15.37 0.69 5.02
C ALA A 32 16.52 1.63 5.37
N ARG A 33 16.57 2.85 4.84
CA ARG A 33 17.56 3.90 5.20
C ARG A 33 17.53 4.30 6.66
N GLN A 34 16.39 4.10 7.37
CA GLN A 34 16.29 4.32 8.82
C GLN A 34 16.72 3.08 9.64
N GLY A 35 17.18 2.02 8.97
CA GLY A 35 17.71 0.80 9.61
C GLY A 35 16.70 -0.33 9.82
N ALA A 36 15.46 -0.21 9.31
CA ALA A 36 14.51 -1.31 9.34
C ALA A 36 14.91 -2.41 8.36
N LYS A 37 14.68 -3.68 8.75
CA LYS A 37 14.64 -4.79 7.82
C LYS A 37 13.28 -4.80 7.13
N VAL A 38 13.26 -4.57 5.82
CA VAL A 38 12.02 -4.36 5.07
C VAL A 38 11.69 -5.59 4.22
N PHE A 39 10.45 -6.07 4.35
CA PHE A 39 9.84 -7.08 3.49
C PHE A 39 8.81 -6.41 2.59
N GLY A 40 9.14 -6.30 1.31
CA GLY A 40 8.25 -5.71 0.31
C GLY A 40 7.50 -6.77 -0.47
N THR A 41 6.23 -6.51 -0.79
CA THR A 41 5.45 -7.36 -1.70
C THR A 41 4.95 -6.57 -2.90
N ASP A 42 4.89 -7.20 -4.05
CA ASP A 42 4.24 -6.68 -5.25
C ASP A 42 3.78 -7.85 -6.13
N ILE A 43 2.73 -7.65 -6.93
CA ILE A 43 2.31 -8.62 -7.93
C ILE A 43 3.21 -8.56 -9.17
N ASN A 44 3.75 -7.39 -9.46
CA ASN A 44 4.72 -7.17 -10.53
C ASN A 44 6.14 -7.48 -10.03
N GLU A 45 6.63 -8.63 -10.46
CA GLU A 45 7.94 -9.16 -10.06
C GLU A 45 9.09 -8.21 -10.45
N GLU A 46 9.07 -7.69 -11.67
CA GLU A 46 10.10 -6.77 -12.15
C GLU A 46 10.14 -5.48 -11.32
N ALA A 47 8.98 -4.87 -11.08
CA ALA A 47 8.89 -3.65 -10.28
C ALA A 47 9.37 -3.85 -8.83
N GLY A 48 9.01 -5.00 -8.23
CA GLY A 48 9.46 -5.37 -6.89
C GLY A 48 10.96 -5.66 -6.82
N GLN A 49 11.49 -6.39 -7.82
CA GLN A 49 12.93 -6.70 -7.90
C GLN A 49 13.77 -5.44 -8.13
N ASN A 50 13.30 -4.50 -8.98
CA ASN A 50 13.97 -3.21 -9.18
C ASN A 50 14.05 -2.39 -7.89
N THR A 51 13.01 -2.43 -7.06
CA THR A 51 13.05 -1.81 -5.73
C THR A 51 14.03 -2.51 -4.80
N SER A 52 14.06 -3.84 -4.82
CA SER A 52 15.01 -4.64 -4.05
C SER A 52 16.46 -4.33 -4.40
N ASN A 53 16.78 -4.31 -5.69
CA ASN A 53 18.13 -4.01 -6.17
C ASN A 53 18.57 -2.62 -5.73
N PHE A 54 17.71 -1.61 -5.95
CA PHE A 54 17.99 -0.23 -5.55
C PHE A 54 18.32 -0.10 -4.06
N ILE A 55 17.51 -0.72 -3.18
CA ILE A 55 17.71 -0.63 -1.73
C ILE A 55 18.98 -1.37 -1.29
N LYS A 56 19.29 -2.52 -1.91
CA LYS A 56 20.49 -3.30 -1.62
C LYS A 56 21.77 -2.64 -2.11
N GLU A 57 21.73 -1.95 -3.25
CA GLU A 57 22.85 -1.16 -3.76
C GLU A 57 23.24 -0.01 -2.80
N GLU A 58 22.29 0.49 -2.02
CA GLU A 58 22.55 1.44 -0.94
C GLU A 58 23.07 0.78 0.36
N GLY A 59 23.26 -0.55 0.38
CA GLY A 59 23.73 -1.31 1.55
C GLY A 59 22.64 -1.57 2.60
N ASN A 60 21.36 -1.41 2.27
CA ASN A 60 20.25 -1.60 3.20
C ASN A 60 19.59 -2.98 3.08
N ASP A 61 18.90 -3.43 4.15
CA ASP A 61 18.25 -4.75 4.22
C ASP A 61 16.82 -4.70 3.64
N PHE A 62 16.64 -5.41 2.53
CA PHE A 62 15.35 -5.53 1.86
C PHE A 62 15.15 -6.92 1.25
N THR A 63 13.97 -7.50 1.47
CA THR A 63 13.56 -8.77 0.87
C THR A 63 12.28 -8.58 0.07
N PHE A 64 12.36 -8.82 -1.24
CA PHE A 64 11.18 -8.84 -2.12
C PHE A 64 10.47 -10.19 -2.07
N ASN A 65 9.15 -10.17 -2.05
CA ASN A 65 8.29 -11.35 -2.19
C ASN A 65 7.19 -11.04 -3.23
N LYS A 66 7.06 -11.90 -4.24
CA LYS A 66 5.95 -11.80 -5.20
C LYS A 66 4.70 -12.36 -4.52
N VAL A 67 3.71 -11.52 -4.28
CA VAL A 67 2.45 -11.89 -3.63
C VAL A 67 1.31 -11.11 -4.25
N ASN A 68 0.23 -11.80 -4.60
CA ASN A 68 -1.02 -11.16 -4.99
C ASN A 68 -1.82 -10.77 -3.75
N MET A 69 -1.80 -9.50 -3.38
CA MET A 69 -2.48 -9.00 -2.19
C MET A 69 -4.03 -9.07 -2.27
N THR A 70 -4.61 -9.37 -3.44
CA THR A 70 -6.04 -9.62 -3.57
C THR A 70 -6.42 -11.08 -3.29
N ASN A 71 -5.44 -11.96 -3.14
CA ASN A 71 -5.64 -13.36 -2.77
C ASN A 71 -5.34 -13.54 -1.27
N GLU A 72 -6.39 -13.80 -0.50
CA GLU A 72 -6.30 -13.90 0.95
C GLU A 72 -5.36 -15.03 1.40
N GLU A 73 -5.34 -16.17 0.68
CA GLU A 73 -4.51 -17.33 1.00
C GLU A 73 -3.02 -17.01 0.82
N GLU A 74 -2.65 -16.36 -0.30
CA GLU A 74 -1.27 -15.91 -0.54
C GLU A 74 -0.80 -14.92 0.52
N VAL A 75 -1.67 -13.98 0.92
CA VAL A 75 -1.38 -13.03 2.00
C VAL A 75 -1.16 -13.75 3.33
N GLN A 76 -2.03 -14.71 3.66
CA GLN A 76 -1.88 -15.52 4.87
C GLN A 76 -0.55 -16.28 4.90
N GLU A 77 -0.20 -16.95 3.81
CA GLU A 77 1.05 -17.71 3.71
C GLU A 77 2.28 -16.80 3.84
N PHE A 78 2.23 -15.63 3.22
CA PHE A 78 3.29 -14.63 3.35
C PHE A 78 3.50 -14.21 4.81
N PHE A 79 2.43 -13.86 5.53
CA PHE A 79 2.56 -13.46 6.94
C PHE A 79 2.96 -14.63 7.86
N LYS A 80 2.50 -15.86 7.59
CA LYS A 80 3.01 -17.06 8.30
C LYS A 80 4.52 -17.25 8.12
N LYS A 81 5.03 -17.03 6.90
CA LYS A 81 6.47 -17.09 6.62
C LYS A 81 7.22 -16.02 7.41
N ILE A 82 6.75 -14.75 7.38
CA ILE A 82 7.37 -13.67 8.16
C ILE A 82 7.36 -13.99 9.66
N GLU A 83 6.24 -14.45 10.22
CA GLU A 83 6.17 -14.83 11.64
C GLU A 83 7.15 -15.95 11.99
N LYS A 84 7.28 -16.96 11.12
CA LYS A 84 8.22 -18.08 11.32
C LYS A 84 9.68 -17.60 11.32
N GLU A 85 10.06 -16.74 10.38
CA GLU A 85 11.44 -16.30 10.15
C GLU A 85 11.87 -15.16 11.07
N GLN A 86 11.00 -14.16 11.27
CA GLN A 86 11.34 -12.92 11.97
C GLN A 86 10.74 -12.84 13.38
N LYS A 87 9.78 -13.71 13.71
CA LYS A 87 9.05 -13.77 14.99
C LYS A 87 8.19 -12.54 15.31
N LYS A 88 8.33 -11.44 14.56
CA LYS A 88 7.61 -10.17 14.78
C LYS A 88 7.37 -9.40 13.48
N VAL A 89 6.43 -8.47 13.55
CA VAL A 89 6.24 -7.36 12.62
C VAL A 89 6.03 -6.11 13.47
N ASP A 90 6.91 -5.13 13.34
CA ASP A 90 6.81 -3.86 14.08
C ASP A 90 6.01 -2.81 13.28
N ILE A 91 6.13 -2.84 11.95
CA ILE A 91 5.56 -1.83 11.04
C ILE A 91 4.88 -2.54 9.85
N LEU A 92 3.66 -2.13 9.55
CA LEU A 92 2.97 -2.48 8.30
C LEU A 92 2.57 -1.21 7.55
N VAL A 93 2.90 -1.13 6.26
CA VAL A 93 2.41 -0.06 5.38
C VAL A 93 1.66 -0.64 4.21
N ASN A 94 0.36 -0.36 4.11
CA ASN A 94 -0.50 -0.78 3.03
C ASN A 94 -0.56 0.29 1.94
N VAL A 95 0.06 0.01 0.78
CA VAL A 95 0.21 0.96 -0.34
C VAL A 95 -0.55 0.53 -1.58
N VAL A 96 -0.88 -0.76 -1.71
CA VAL A 96 -1.61 -1.30 -2.87
C VAL A 96 -2.87 -0.48 -3.14
N GLY A 97 -3.06 -0.11 -4.40
CA GLY A 97 -4.26 0.58 -4.84
C GLY A 97 -4.15 1.12 -6.24
N GLN A 98 -5.29 1.21 -6.91
CA GLN A 98 -5.42 1.74 -8.26
C GLN A 98 -6.78 2.39 -8.44
N SER A 99 -6.82 3.52 -9.16
CA SER A 99 -8.07 4.19 -9.51
C SER A 99 -8.51 3.83 -10.92
N GLU A 100 -9.80 3.54 -11.09
CA GLU A 100 -10.46 3.50 -12.40
C GLU A 100 -11.41 4.71 -12.51
N PRO A 101 -11.41 5.39 -13.68
CA PRO A 101 -12.31 6.50 -13.92
C PRO A 101 -13.76 6.03 -14.09
N GLY A 102 -14.70 6.92 -13.85
CA GLY A 102 -16.12 6.77 -14.12
C GLY A 102 -17.01 7.12 -12.94
N GLY A 103 -18.19 7.66 -13.25
CA GLY A 103 -19.29 7.90 -12.33
C GLY A 103 -20.17 6.66 -12.13
N PRO A 104 -21.28 6.77 -11.41
CA PRO A 104 -22.11 5.61 -11.06
C PRO A 104 -22.85 4.97 -12.25
N VAL A 105 -23.00 5.68 -13.35
CA VAL A 105 -23.66 5.19 -14.57
C VAL A 105 -22.65 4.55 -15.53
N GLU A 106 -21.42 5.05 -15.57
CA GLU A 106 -20.38 4.61 -16.51
C GLU A 106 -19.67 3.35 -16.07
N ILE A 107 -19.46 3.14 -14.75
CA ILE A 107 -18.78 1.94 -14.28
C ILE A 107 -19.75 0.76 -14.12
N ASN A 108 -19.34 -0.42 -14.56
CA ASN A 108 -20.09 -1.65 -14.32
C ASN A 108 -19.79 -2.24 -12.92
N SER A 109 -20.62 -3.21 -12.52
CA SER A 109 -20.49 -3.87 -11.21
C SER A 109 -19.12 -4.56 -11.01
N THR A 110 -18.53 -5.10 -12.08
CA THR A 110 -17.21 -5.74 -12.01
C THR A 110 -16.13 -4.71 -11.70
N THR A 111 -16.15 -3.56 -12.37
CA THR A 111 -15.21 -2.46 -12.11
C THR A 111 -15.41 -1.91 -10.70
N TRP A 112 -16.67 -1.72 -10.27
CA TRP A 112 -17.00 -1.32 -8.91
C TRP A 112 -16.38 -2.29 -7.88
N GLN A 113 -16.65 -3.58 -8.00
CA GLN A 113 -16.12 -4.60 -7.08
C GLN A 113 -14.59 -4.63 -7.07
N LYS A 114 -13.96 -4.56 -8.25
CA LYS A 114 -12.49 -4.50 -8.39
C LYS A 114 -11.89 -3.34 -7.62
N GLN A 115 -12.56 -2.16 -7.57
CA GLN A 115 -12.06 -1.03 -6.79
C GLN A 115 -12.04 -1.32 -5.28
N PHE A 116 -13.00 -2.04 -4.75
CA PHE A 116 -13.00 -2.44 -3.34
C PHE A 116 -11.93 -3.51 -3.09
N THR A 117 -11.85 -4.53 -3.93
CA THR A 117 -10.84 -5.59 -3.80
C THR A 117 -9.42 -5.03 -3.80
N LEU A 118 -9.09 -4.12 -4.73
CA LEU A 118 -7.75 -3.55 -4.81
C LEU A 118 -7.43 -2.51 -3.72
N ASN A 119 -8.40 -1.68 -3.33
CA ASN A 119 -8.12 -0.51 -2.48
C ASN A 119 -8.51 -0.69 -1.01
N LEU A 120 -9.29 -1.73 -0.68
CA LEU A 120 -9.77 -2.01 0.66
C LEU A 120 -9.39 -3.42 1.13
N ASP A 121 -9.78 -4.48 0.37
CA ASP A 121 -9.60 -5.87 0.83
C ASP A 121 -8.12 -6.22 0.98
N THR A 122 -7.25 -5.72 0.10
CA THR A 122 -5.79 -5.91 0.21
C THR A 122 -5.23 -5.41 1.55
N ALA A 123 -5.67 -4.24 2.01
CA ALA A 123 -5.28 -3.69 3.30
C ALA A 123 -5.93 -4.47 4.46
N TYR A 124 -7.19 -4.86 4.32
CA TYR A 124 -7.90 -5.69 5.29
C TYR A 124 -7.18 -7.02 5.52
N PHE A 125 -6.80 -7.75 4.48
CA PHE A 125 -6.07 -9.01 4.60
C PHE A 125 -4.72 -8.82 5.30
N CYS A 126 -3.95 -7.80 4.92
CA CYS A 126 -2.69 -7.49 5.59
C CYS A 126 -2.90 -7.20 7.08
N ILE A 127 -3.90 -6.39 7.43
CA ILE A 127 -4.25 -6.05 8.83
C ILE A 127 -4.65 -7.31 9.60
N LYS A 128 -5.54 -8.13 9.01
CA LYS A 128 -6.04 -9.38 9.59
C LYS A 128 -4.92 -10.32 10.03
N PHE A 129 -3.89 -10.50 9.20
CA PHE A 129 -2.81 -11.42 9.51
C PHE A 129 -1.64 -10.79 10.27
N THR A 130 -1.51 -9.46 10.26
CA THR A 130 -0.45 -8.77 11.00
C THR A 130 -0.79 -8.54 12.47
N ILE A 131 -2.04 -8.19 12.78
CA ILE A 131 -2.47 -7.89 14.17
C ILE A 131 -2.11 -9.02 15.15
N PRO A 132 -2.37 -10.30 14.89
CA PRO A 132 -2.00 -11.38 15.81
C PRO A 132 -0.48 -11.47 16.05
N ILE A 133 0.34 -11.15 15.04
CA ILE A 133 1.80 -11.15 15.18
C ILE A 133 2.23 -9.96 16.05
N MET A 134 1.67 -8.77 15.82
CA MET A 134 1.96 -7.58 16.62
C MET A 134 1.54 -7.76 18.07
N GLU A 135 0.38 -8.36 18.33
CA GLU A 135 -0.13 -8.62 19.68
C GLU A 135 0.84 -9.49 20.50
N LYS A 136 1.38 -10.54 19.92
CA LYS A 136 2.39 -11.42 20.54
C LYS A 136 3.70 -10.69 20.88
N ASN A 137 3.96 -9.56 20.22
CA ASN A 137 5.20 -8.79 20.32
C ASN A 137 4.99 -7.40 20.96
N SER A 138 3.97 -7.27 21.81
CA SER A 138 3.70 -6.06 22.61
C SER A 138 3.33 -4.83 21.78
N GLY A 139 2.82 -5.02 20.57
CA GLY A 139 2.25 -3.96 19.74
C GLY A 139 2.94 -3.72 18.41
N GLY A 140 2.51 -2.68 17.72
CA GLY A 140 3.02 -2.31 16.41
C GLY A 140 2.40 -1.05 15.85
N SER A 141 2.80 -0.70 14.61
CA SER A 141 2.28 0.47 13.90
C SER A 141 1.86 0.10 12.48
N ILE A 142 0.61 0.39 12.15
CA ILE A 142 0.03 0.15 10.82
C ILE A 142 -0.28 1.48 10.16
N VAL A 143 0.11 1.66 8.92
CA VAL A 143 -0.20 2.84 8.12
C VAL A 143 -0.90 2.40 6.83
N ASN A 144 -2.09 2.93 6.60
CA ASN A 144 -2.84 2.71 5.37
C ASN A 144 -2.75 3.95 4.46
N ILE A 145 -2.42 3.75 3.19
CA ILE A 145 -2.37 4.84 2.21
C ILE A 145 -3.73 4.97 1.52
N SER A 146 -4.48 5.97 1.93
CA SER A 146 -5.75 6.35 1.30
C SER A 146 -5.54 7.40 0.20
N SER A 147 -6.44 8.35 0.05
CA SER A 147 -6.39 9.44 -0.93
C SER A 147 -7.33 10.57 -0.51
N VAL A 148 -7.01 11.80 -0.90
CA VAL A 148 -7.95 12.93 -0.80
C VAL A 148 -9.27 12.68 -1.52
N ALA A 149 -9.27 11.78 -2.52
CA ALA A 149 -10.49 11.32 -3.19
C ALA A 149 -11.46 10.56 -2.27
N GLY A 150 -10.97 10.00 -1.16
CA GLY A 150 -11.81 9.39 -0.11
C GLY A 150 -12.45 10.40 0.85
N LEU A 151 -12.03 11.67 0.79
CA LEU A 151 -12.58 12.75 1.62
C LEU A 151 -13.51 13.68 0.85
N ARG A 152 -13.26 13.87 -0.45
CA ARG A 152 -14.01 14.83 -1.28
C ARG A 152 -13.82 14.54 -2.77
N TYR A 153 -14.71 15.11 -3.59
CA TYR A 153 -14.52 15.15 -5.04
C TYR A 153 -13.28 15.98 -5.41
N ILE A 154 -12.48 15.45 -6.32
CA ILE A 154 -11.19 16.04 -6.73
C ILE A 154 -11.15 16.49 -8.19
N GLY A 155 -12.32 16.72 -8.80
CA GLY A 155 -12.42 17.16 -10.20
C GLY A 155 -12.35 16.02 -11.23
N LYS A 156 -12.28 14.75 -10.80
CA LYS A 156 -12.21 13.57 -11.66
C LYS A 156 -13.26 12.54 -11.21
N PRO A 157 -14.16 12.08 -12.10
CA PRO A 157 -15.12 11.03 -11.77
C PRO A 157 -14.37 9.71 -11.56
N GLN A 158 -14.48 9.14 -10.37
CA GLN A 158 -13.88 7.87 -9.97
C GLN A 158 -14.59 7.30 -8.73
N VAL A 159 -15.90 7.11 -8.86
CA VAL A 159 -16.79 6.82 -7.74
C VAL A 159 -16.39 5.58 -6.93
N GLY A 160 -16.01 4.48 -7.58
CA GLY A 160 -15.59 3.25 -6.92
C GLY A 160 -14.30 3.43 -6.12
N TYR A 161 -13.32 4.14 -6.69
CA TYR A 161 -12.09 4.49 -6.00
C TYR A 161 -12.33 5.38 -4.78
N SER A 162 -13.11 6.44 -4.94
CA SER A 162 -13.44 7.36 -3.86
C SER A 162 -14.15 6.65 -2.70
N ALA A 163 -15.13 5.81 -3.02
CA ALA A 163 -15.86 5.02 -2.02
C ALA A 163 -14.93 4.04 -1.28
N SER A 164 -14.09 3.29 -2.00
CA SER A 164 -13.14 2.34 -1.39
C SER A 164 -12.10 3.03 -0.51
N LYS A 165 -11.58 4.20 -0.91
CA LYS A 165 -10.62 4.98 -0.10
C LYS A 165 -11.27 5.64 1.11
N ALA A 166 -12.55 6.04 1.04
CA ALA A 166 -13.33 6.47 2.21
C ALA A 166 -13.55 5.31 3.19
N ALA A 167 -13.90 4.13 2.69
CA ALA A 167 -14.04 2.92 3.49
C ALA A 167 -12.73 2.56 4.21
N LEU A 168 -11.58 2.67 3.54
CA LEU A 168 -10.26 2.43 4.13
C LEU A 168 -9.96 3.39 5.29
N ILE A 169 -10.34 4.68 5.17
CA ILE A 169 -10.20 5.66 6.25
C ILE A 169 -11.03 5.23 7.46
N GLN A 170 -12.29 4.85 7.24
CA GLN A 170 -13.18 4.46 8.33
C GLN A 170 -12.76 3.13 8.97
N MET A 171 -12.36 2.14 8.18
CA MET A 171 -11.80 0.87 8.66
C MET A 171 -10.58 1.14 9.56
N THR A 172 -9.68 2.03 9.13
CA THR A 172 -8.48 2.39 9.91
C THR A 172 -8.87 2.97 11.28
N LYS A 173 -9.80 3.93 11.31
CA LYS A 173 -10.26 4.56 12.57
C LYS A 173 -10.89 3.55 13.53
N THR A 174 -11.78 2.70 13.03
CA THR A 174 -12.47 1.70 13.83
C THR A 174 -11.49 0.67 14.39
N THR A 175 -10.59 0.14 13.55
CA THR A 175 -9.59 -0.84 13.98
C THR A 175 -8.60 -0.24 14.98
N ALA A 176 -8.22 1.04 14.82
CA ALA A 176 -7.35 1.72 15.78
C ALA A 176 -7.92 1.74 17.20
N VAL A 177 -9.23 1.96 17.32
CA VAL A 177 -9.91 1.95 18.64
C VAL A 177 -9.98 0.52 19.21
N ILE A 178 -10.31 -0.47 18.37
CA ILE A 178 -10.40 -1.88 18.80
C ILE A 178 -9.05 -2.38 19.32
N GLU A 179 -7.95 -2.05 18.65
CA GLU A 179 -6.62 -2.60 18.91
C GLU A 179 -5.76 -1.75 19.86
N ALA A 180 -6.26 -0.59 20.31
CA ALA A 180 -5.53 0.35 21.16
C ALA A 180 -5.00 -0.31 22.47
N LYS A 181 -5.80 -1.17 23.09
CA LYS A 181 -5.42 -1.87 24.34
C LYS A 181 -4.26 -2.85 24.16
N LYS A 182 -3.99 -3.28 22.89
CA LYS A 182 -2.89 -4.16 22.53
C LYS A 182 -1.63 -3.39 22.11
N ASN A 183 -1.62 -2.06 22.32
CA ASN A 183 -0.53 -1.18 21.88
C ASN A 183 -0.29 -1.24 20.35
N ILE A 184 -1.34 -1.48 19.57
CA ILE A 184 -1.30 -1.47 18.10
C ILE A 184 -1.95 -0.20 17.61
N ARG A 185 -1.18 0.64 16.93
CA ARG A 185 -1.65 1.92 16.39
C ARG A 185 -1.92 1.79 14.91
N LEU A 186 -3.06 2.29 14.48
CA LEU A 186 -3.37 2.40 13.05
C LEU A 186 -3.57 3.86 12.66
N ASN A 187 -2.92 4.27 11.57
CA ASN A 187 -3.07 5.60 11.00
C ASN A 187 -3.36 5.52 9.49
N CYS A 188 -4.01 6.54 8.98
CA CYS A 188 -4.29 6.67 7.55
C CYS A 188 -3.61 7.93 7.02
N VAL A 189 -2.75 7.77 6.02
CA VAL A 189 -2.19 8.88 5.25
C VAL A 189 -3.10 9.12 4.05
N VAL A 190 -3.41 10.38 3.79
CA VAL A 190 -4.36 10.80 2.76
C VAL A 190 -3.64 11.72 1.76
N PRO A 191 -2.87 11.15 0.80
CA PRO A 191 -2.13 11.94 -0.16
C PRO A 191 -3.05 12.67 -1.14
N GLY A 192 -2.62 13.86 -1.55
CA GLY A 192 -3.13 14.54 -2.72
C GLY A 192 -2.49 14.03 -4.01
N LEU A 193 -2.31 14.92 -4.98
CA LEU A 193 -1.61 14.60 -6.21
C LEU A 193 -0.09 14.54 -5.95
N MET A 194 0.46 13.35 -6.02
CA MET A 194 1.88 13.08 -5.82
C MET A 194 2.59 12.98 -7.17
N HIS A 195 3.73 13.65 -7.32
CA HIS A 195 4.57 13.53 -8.52
C HIS A 195 5.23 12.15 -8.54
N THR A 196 4.63 11.23 -9.28
CA THR A 196 5.07 9.83 -9.40
C THR A 196 5.04 9.41 -10.86
N PRO A 197 5.77 8.34 -11.26
CA PRO A 197 5.73 7.81 -12.63
C PRO A 197 4.31 7.46 -13.12
N LEU A 198 3.42 7.04 -12.20
CA LEU A 198 2.00 6.83 -12.53
C LEU A 198 1.31 8.12 -12.95
N VAL A 199 1.48 9.20 -12.19
CA VAL A 199 0.86 10.50 -12.49
C VAL A 199 1.41 11.09 -13.77
N GLU A 200 2.70 10.99 -14.02
CA GLU A 200 3.33 11.42 -15.28
C GLU A 200 2.75 10.66 -16.48
N ARG A 201 2.60 9.34 -16.36
CA ARG A 201 1.98 8.51 -17.42
C ARG A 201 0.54 8.90 -17.67
N LEU A 202 -0.25 9.13 -16.62
CA LEU A 202 -1.65 9.56 -16.76
C LEU A 202 -1.76 10.94 -17.39
N ALA A 203 -0.89 11.89 -17.03
CA ALA A 203 -0.86 13.23 -17.62
C ALA A 203 -0.52 13.19 -19.11
N LYS A 204 0.46 12.38 -19.52
CA LYS A 204 0.81 12.18 -20.95
C LYS A 204 -0.37 11.60 -21.75
N ASN A 205 -1.07 10.62 -21.19
CA ASN A 205 -2.23 10.01 -21.86
C ASN A 205 -3.39 11.03 -22.02
N MET A 206 -3.64 11.89 -21.02
CA MET A 206 -4.66 12.94 -21.12
C MET A 206 -4.31 13.96 -22.22
N LEU A 207 -3.05 14.41 -22.29
CA LEU A 207 -2.61 15.32 -23.36
C LEU A 207 -2.76 14.70 -24.74
N THR A 208 -2.47 13.40 -24.89
CA THR A 208 -2.61 12.69 -26.17
C THR A 208 -4.09 12.59 -26.62
N VAL A 209 -5.02 12.46 -25.67
CA VAL A 209 -6.47 12.45 -25.98
C VAL A 209 -6.92 13.85 -26.42
N ILE A 210 -6.58 14.88 -25.67
CA ILE A 210 -6.95 16.27 -26.01
C ILE A 210 -6.41 16.69 -27.40
N MET A 211 -5.19 16.28 -27.75
CA MET A 211 -4.58 16.60 -29.04
C MET A 211 -5.16 15.79 -30.23
N LYS A 212 -5.92 14.73 -29.99
CA LYS A 212 -6.62 13.99 -31.06
C LYS A 212 -8.01 14.58 -31.39
N ASP A 213 -8.56 15.35 -30.47
CA ASP A 213 -9.88 15.96 -30.59
C ASP A 213 -9.78 17.44 -31.06
N LEU A 214 -8.55 17.94 -31.35
CA LEU A 214 -8.25 19.23 -31.98
C LEU A 214 -7.83 19.03 -33.46
#